data_6254787b2d609e1ca69a03644cd2403f
#
_entry.id   6254787b2d609e1ca69a03644cd2403f
#
_cell.length_a   1.000
_cell.length_b   1.000
_cell.length_c   1.000
_cell.angle_alpha   90.00
_cell.angle_beta   90.00
_cell.angle_gamma   90.00
#
_symmetry.space_group_name_H-M   'P 1'
#
loop_
_entity.id
_entity.type
_entity.pdbx_description
1 polymer ?
#
loop_
_entity_poly.entity_id
_entity_poly.type
_entity_poly.pdbx_seq_one_letter_code
_entity_poly.pdbx_strand_id
1 'polypeptide(L)'
;MQIIVVGAGIAGLCTAWALAARGHDITVLEQGPIPNPLAASGDHHRIIRRAYGSASGYGHAITEAYEAWDSLWSDLGRNHLDPRGFLCVSRERGDEAEDFLEGLKAGGYPFELFQPDEAAARWPFLDAGEIRYAYASPEGGALHCRRIAADLLGWLRDKGVDVRAHTHVVAVDKGNVHLADGDTLTAQKVVVCAGAWVTRLFPDLAGSLAVYRTAVVYLEP
;
A
#
# COMPACT_ATOMS: atom_id res chain seq x y z
N MET A 1 4.89 -6.82 -24.91
CA MET A 1 4.81 -8.19 -24.35
C MET A 1 3.41 -8.36 -23.76
N GLN A 2 2.88 -9.58 -23.81
CA GLN A 2 1.67 -9.95 -23.08
C GLN A 2 2.03 -10.29 -21.63
N ILE A 3 1.38 -9.63 -20.68
CA ILE A 3 1.64 -9.81 -19.26
C ILE A 3 0.31 -9.95 -18.51
N ILE A 4 0.20 -10.96 -17.66
CA ILE A 4 -0.94 -11.11 -16.75
C ILE A 4 -0.49 -10.63 -15.35
N VAL A 5 -1.31 -9.77 -14.74
CA VAL A 5 -1.16 -9.33 -13.35
C VAL A 5 -2.27 -9.99 -12.52
N VAL A 6 -1.89 -10.79 -11.53
CA VAL A 6 -2.82 -11.50 -10.64
C VAL A 6 -2.98 -10.72 -9.35
N GLY A 7 -4.18 -10.17 -9.13
CA GLY A 7 -4.56 -9.30 -8.02
C GLY A 7 -4.64 -7.83 -8.42
N ALA A 8 -5.74 -7.17 -8.06
CA ALA A 8 -6.00 -5.74 -8.29
C ALA A 8 -6.04 -4.93 -6.98
N GLY A 9 -5.27 -5.33 -5.98
CA GLY A 9 -4.87 -4.44 -4.89
C GLY A 9 -3.96 -3.32 -5.40
N ILE A 10 -3.52 -2.41 -4.51
CA ILE A 10 -2.69 -1.28 -4.92
C ILE A 10 -1.42 -1.72 -5.67
N ALA A 11 -0.75 -2.78 -5.20
CA ALA A 11 0.44 -3.29 -5.86
C ALA A 11 0.15 -3.76 -7.29
N GLY A 12 -0.95 -4.48 -7.52
CA GLY A 12 -1.32 -4.97 -8.84
C GLY A 12 -1.76 -3.85 -9.78
N LEU A 13 -2.58 -2.91 -9.31
CA LEU A 13 -3.01 -1.78 -10.11
C LEU A 13 -1.85 -0.85 -10.50
N CYS A 14 -0.93 -0.54 -9.56
CA CYS A 14 0.27 0.25 -9.86
C CYS A 14 1.23 -0.50 -10.79
N THR A 15 1.36 -1.83 -10.64
CA THR A 15 2.14 -2.65 -11.58
C THR A 15 1.55 -2.59 -12.98
N ALA A 16 0.24 -2.75 -13.10
CA ALA A 16 -0.45 -2.67 -14.40
C ALA A 16 -0.30 -1.28 -15.03
N TRP A 17 -0.45 -0.20 -14.23
CA TRP A 17 -0.20 1.16 -14.68
C TRP A 17 1.21 1.34 -15.23
N ALA A 18 2.22 0.96 -14.45
CA ALA A 18 3.62 1.13 -14.83
C ALA A 18 3.99 0.33 -16.10
N LEU A 19 3.40 -0.85 -16.28
CA LEU A 19 3.62 -1.69 -17.46
C LEU A 19 2.85 -1.17 -18.69
N ALA A 20 1.59 -0.74 -18.51
CA ALA A 20 0.79 -0.15 -19.58
C ALA A 20 1.40 1.16 -20.10
N ALA A 21 1.92 2.00 -19.20
CA ALA A 21 2.65 3.22 -19.57
C ALA A 21 3.91 2.94 -20.42
N ARG A 22 4.47 1.72 -20.31
CA ARG A 22 5.59 1.25 -21.14
C ARG A 22 5.17 0.53 -22.43
N GLY A 23 3.87 0.51 -22.73
CA GLY A 23 3.33 -0.08 -23.97
C GLY A 23 3.27 -1.60 -23.97
N HIS A 24 3.14 -2.22 -22.80
CA HIS A 24 2.88 -3.65 -22.70
C HIS A 24 1.38 -3.95 -22.81
N ASP A 25 1.04 -5.14 -23.32
CA ASP A 25 -0.32 -5.67 -23.39
C ASP A 25 -0.65 -6.38 -22.06
N ILE A 26 -1.59 -5.84 -21.29
CA ILE A 26 -1.81 -6.22 -19.90
C ILE A 26 -3.22 -6.78 -19.72
N THR A 27 -3.30 -7.91 -19.02
CA THR A 27 -4.54 -8.42 -18.42
C THR A 27 -4.40 -8.42 -16.90
N VAL A 28 -5.35 -7.83 -16.18
CA VAL A 28 -5.42 -7.84 -14.72
C VAL A 28 -6.55 -8.76 -14.28
N LEU A 29 -6.27 -9.69 -13.38
CA LEU A 29 -7.24 -10.64 -12.84
C LEU A 29 -7.43 -10.41 -11.34
N GLU A 30 -8.67 -10.22 -10.91
CA GLU A 30 -9.02 -9.99 -9.50
C GLU A 30 -10.17 -10.89 -9.08
N GLN A 31 -10.01 -11.61 -7.95
CA GLN A 31 -11.02 -12.53 -7.44
C GLN A 31 -12.32 -11.86 -6.97
N GLY A 32 -12.24 -10.60 -6.54
CA GLY A 32 -13.37 -9.82 -6.03
C GLY A 32 -13.72 -8.63 -6.90
N PRO A 33 -14.50 -7.69 -6.37
CA PRO A 33 -14.73 -6.39 -7.02
C PRO A 33 -13.45 -5.55 -7.03
N ILE A 34 -13.39 -4.51 -7.89
CA ILE A 34 -12.32 -3.54 -7.91
C ILE A 34 -12.93 -2.13 -7.68
N PRO A 35 -12.57 -1.41 -6.63
CA PRO A 35 -11.67 -1.77 -5.50
C PRO A 35 -12.18 -2.93 -4.66
N ASN A 36 -11.26 -3.81 -4.23
CA ASN A 36 -11.61 -4.93 -3.35
C ASN A 36 -11.53 -4.50 -1.87
N PRO A 37 -12.65 -4.51 -1.11
CA PRO A 37 -12.65 -4.09 0.30
C PRO A 37 -11.87 -5.04 1.22
N LEU A 38 -11.56 -6.25 0.78
CA LEU A 38 -10.77 -7.23 1.54
C LEU A 38 -9.26 -7.11 1.29
N ALA A 39 -8.84 -6.34 0.29
CA ALA A 39 -7.43 -6.09 0.06
C ALA A 39 -6.83 -5.26 1.20
N ALA A 40 -5.52 -5.39 1.45
CA ALA A 40 -4.82 -4.53 2.41
C ALA A 40 -4.94 -3.03 2.08
N SER A 41 -5.17 -2.69 0.83
CA SER A 41 -5.49 -1.34 0.33
C SER A 41 -6.99 -1.06 0.17
N GLY A 42 -7.86 -1.92 0.72
CA GLY A 42 -9.31 -1.82 0.56
C GLY A 42 -9.99 -0.81 1.49
N ASP A 43 -9.27 -0.22 2.43
CA ASP A 43 -9.77 0.78 3.37
C ASP A 43 -10.01 2.15 2.71
N HIS A 44 -10.57 3.08 3.50
CA HIS A 44 -10.78 4.45 3.05
C HIS A 44 -9.46 5.14 2.75
N HIS A 45 -8.46 5.00 3.66
CA HIS A 45 -7.13 5.56 3.47
C HIS A 45 -6.04 4.69 4.13
N ARG A 46 -4.80 4.94 3.73
CA ARG A 46 -3.57 4.41 4.35
C ARG A 46 -2.58 5.54 4.53
N ILE A 47 -1.76 5.43 5.56
CA ILE A 47 -0.72 6.42 5.85
C ILE A 47 0.45 6.18 4.90
N ILE A 48 0.94 7.27 4.29
CA ILE A 48 2.28 7.37 3.72
C ILE A 48 3.11 8.24 4.64
N ARG A 49 4.35 7.86 4.92
CA ARG A 49 5.24 8.58 5.84
C ARG A 49 6.70 8.31 5.51
N ARG A 50 7.59 9.17 5.99
CA ARG A 50 9.05 8.93 5.92
C ARG A 50 9.62 8.25 7.18
N ALA A 51 8.82 8.08 8.22
CA ALA A 51 9.19 7.39 9.45
C ALA A 51 9.18 5.86 9.22
N TYR A 52 10.28 5.35 8.76
CA TYR A 52 10.61 3.93 8.73
C TYR A 52 11.93 3.78 9.47
N GLY A 53 12.06 2.75 10.31
CA GLY A 53 13.17 2.58 11.21
C GLY A 53 14.55 2.69 10.57
N SER A 54 15.58 2.61 11.38
CA SER A 54 16.98 2.71 10.98
C SER A 54 17.43 1.66 9.97
N ALA A 55 16.63 0.63 9.73
CA ALA A 55 16.86 -0.37 8.69
C ALA A 55 16.84 0.28 7.30
N SER A 56 18.01 0.49 6.75
CA SER A 56 18.38 1.39 5.65
C SER A 56 17.63 1.21 4.31
N GLY A 57 16.96 0.08 4.08
CA GLY A 57 16.25 -0.18 2.81
C GLY A 57 15.00 0.66 2.60
N TYR A 58 14.22 0.89 3.65
CA TYR A 58 12.95 1.60 3.54
C TYR A 58 13.10 3.11 3.33
N GLY A 59 14.14 3.74 3.90
CA GLY A 59 14.37 5.18 3.72
C GLY A 59 14.61 5.57 2.25
N HIS A 60 15.30 4.72 1.49
CA HIS A 60 15.49 4.92 0.05
C HIS A 60 14.19 4.62 -0.72
N ALA A 61 13.58 3.47 -0.46
CA ALA A 61 12.35 3.05 -1.15
C ALA A 61 11.19 4.04 -0.96
N ILE A 62 11.07 4.71 0.19
CA ILE A 62 10.01 5.69 0.41
C ILE A 62 10.22 6.95 -0.43
N THR A 63 11.45 7.36 -0.69
CA THR A 63 11.73 8.51 -1.58
C THR A 63 11.30 8.17 -3.00
N GLU A 64 11.69 7.01 -3.52
CA GLU A 64 11.24 6.52 -4.83
C GLU A 64 9.72 6.37 -4.90
N ALA A 65 9.07 5.97 -3.78
CA ALA A 65 7.61 5.85 -3.72
C ALA A 65 6.93 7.22 -3.86
N TYR A 66 7.45 8.29 -3.23
CA TYR A 66 6.89 9.63 -3.42
C TYR A 66 7.01 10.10 -4.87
N GLU A 67 8.15 9.88 -5.53
CA GLU A 67 8.36 10.21 -6.95
C GLU A 67 7.40 9.40 -7.86
N ALA A 68 7.19 8.14 -7.54
CA ALA A 68 6.24 7.29 -8.27
C ALA A 68 4.80 7.76 -8.08
N TRP A 69 4.42 8.20 -6.87
CA TRP A 69 3.11 8.79 -6.61
C TRP A 69 2.91 10.09 -7.39
N ASP A 70 3.90 10.98 -7.44
CA ASP A 70 3.82 12.22 -8.22
C ASP A 70 3.63 11.95 -9.71
N SER A 71 4.31 10.94 -10.24
CA SER A 71 4.14 10.48 -11.61
C SER A 71 2.72 9.93 -11.85
N LEU A 72 2.20 9.16 -10.90
CA LEU A 72 0.83 8.63 -10.97
C LEU A 72 -0.21 9.76 -10.92
N TRP A 73 -0.04 10.75 -10.03
CA TRP A 73 -0.96 11.90 -9.96
C TRP A 73 -1.00 12.68 -11.27
N SER A 74 0.14 12.82 -11.94
CA SER A 74 0.20 13.43 -13.27
C SER A 74 -0.62 12.68 -14.29
N ASP A 75 -0.51 11.34 -14.32
CA ASP A 75 -1.25 10.48 -15.24
C ASP A 75 -2.75 10.44 -14.95
N LEU A 76 -3.14 10.42 -13.68
CA LEU A 76 -4.54 10.42 -13.26
C LEU A 76 -5.20 11.81 -13.37
N GLY A 77 -4.42 12.89 -13.47
CA GLY A 77 -4.90 14.26 -13.40
C GLY A 77 -5.51 14.65 -12.05
N ARG A 78 -5.25 13.86 -11.00
CA ARG A 78 -5.77 14.05 -9.63
C ARG A 78 -4.77 13.56 -8.60
N ASN A 79 -4.60 14.36 -7.53
CA ASN A 79 -3.85 13.97 -6.34
C ASN A 79 -4.81 13.48 -5.26
N HIS A 80 -4.57 12.28 -4.74
CA HIS A 80 -5.35 11.65 -3.68
C HIS A 80 -4.58 11.55 -2.35
N LEU A 81 -3.54 12.32 -2.18
CA LEU A 81 -2.83 12.49 -0.92
C LEU A 81 -3.45 13.67 -0.14
N ASP A 82 -3.83 13.43 1.11
CA ASP A 82 -4.09 14.47 2.10
C ASP A 82 -2.80 14.68 2.92
N PRO A 83 -2.03 15.77 2.70
CA PRO A 83 -0.68 15.95 3.22
C PRO A 83 -0.69 16.55 4.64
N ARG A 84 -1.48 16.01 5.55
CA ARG A 84 -1.60 16.52 6.94
C ARG A 84 -0.46 16.05 7.85
N GLY A 85 0.51 15.32 7.32
CA GLY A 85 1.54 14.68 8.11
C GLY A 85 1.02 13.45 8.85
N PHE A 86 1.73 13.09 9.90
CA PHE A 86 1.32 12.00 10.78
C PHE A 86 1.75 12.25 12.22
N LEU A 87 1.00 11.65 13.14
CA LEU A 87 1.31 11.56 14.55
C LEU A 87 1.71 10.13 14.89
N CYS A 88 2.78 9.98 15.65
CA CYS A 88 3.22 8.70 16.18
C CYS A 88 3.36 8.79 17.70
N VAL A 89 3.00 7.72 18.39
CA VAL A 89 2.96 7.68 19.86
C VAL A 89 3.79 6.50 20.34
N SER A 90 4.76 6.76 21.22
CA SER A 90 5.52 5.73 21.94
C SER A 90 4.84 5.43 23.27
N ARG A 91 4.64 4.16 23.56
CA ARG A 91 4.04 3.69 24.80
C ARG A 91 5.07 3.01 25.71
N GLU A 92 6.03 2.32 25.13
CA GLU A 92 7.05 1.60 25.88
C GLU A 92 8.45 1.75 25.25
N ARG A 93 9.48 1.40 26.00
CA ARG A 93 10.85 1.44 25.47
C ARG A 93 11.06 0.34 24.45
N GLY A 94 11.71 0.67 23.34
CA GLY A 94 12.02 -0.25 22.25
C GLY A 94 10.82 -0.59 21.37
N ASP A 95 9.74 0.20 21.44
CA ASP A 95 8.61 0.06 20.54
C ASP A 95 8.93 0.57 19.10
N GLU A 96 8.05 0.25 18.15
CA GLU A 96 8.22 0.69 16.76
C GLU A 96 8.29 2.21 16.61
N ALA A 97 7.64 2.96 17.52
CA ALA A 97 7.66 4.42 17.47
C ALA A 97 9.06 4.98 17.76
N GLU A 98 9.82 4.35 18.65
CA GLU A 98 11.24 4.71 18.88
C GLU A 98 12.08 4.47 17.63
N ASP A 99 11.96 3.29 17.00
CA ASP A 99 12.72 2.95 15.79
C ASP A 99 12.37 3.88 14.62
N PHE A 100 11.08 4.21 14.44
CA PHE A 100 10.63 5.17 13.42
C PHE A 100 11.17 6.58 13.66
N LEU A 101 11.25 7.02 14.93
CA LEU A 101 11.83 8.32 15.29
C LEU A 101 13.33 8.38 14.95
N GLU A 102 14.07 7.30 15.23
CA GLU A 102 15.48 7.21 14.85
C GLU A 102 15.65 7.27 13.33
N GLY A 103 14.74 6.62 12.56
CA GLY A 103 14.73 6.73 11.10
C GLY A 103 14.50 8.16 10.59
N LEU A 104 13.60 8.93 11.22
CA LEU A 104 13.40 10.35 10.89
C LEU A 104 14.67 11.17 11.16
N LYS A 105 15.30 10.96 12.32
CA LYS A 105 16.55 11.64 12.69
C LYS A 105 17.68 11.32 11.70
N ALA A 106 17.86 10.05 11.41
CA ALA A 106 18.89 9.59 10.49
C ALA A 106 18.69 10.12 9.06
N GLY A 107 17.44 10.24 8.63
CA GLY A 107 17.07 10.81 7.32
C GLY A 107 17.07 12.33 7.26
N GLY A 108 17.25 13.03 8.39
CA GLY A 108 17.19 14.49 8.47
C GLY A 108 15.80 15.06 8.21
N TYR A 109 14.75 14.27 8.41
CA TYR A 109 13.37 14.70 8.18
C TYR A 109 12.83 15.50 9.37
N PRO A 110 11.99 16.53 9.12
CA PRO A 110 11.45 17.37 10.19
C PRO A 110 10.46 16.61 11.06
N PHE A 111 10.54 16.83 12.36
CA PHE A 111 9.57 16.35 13.34
C PHE A 111 9.53 17.28 14.56
N GLU A 112 8.43 17.23 15.28
CA GLU A 112 8.24 17.90 16.57
C GLU A 112 7.95 16.85 17.63
N LEU A 113 8.65 16.90 18.76
CA LEU A 113 8.54 15.95 19.86
C LEU A 113 7.70 16.58 20.97
N PHE A 114 6.80 15.82 21.57
CA PHE A 114 5.87 16.25 22.61
C PHE A 114 6.01 15.35 23.84
N GLN A 115 6.12 15.99 25.01
CA GLN A 115 5.95 15.26 26.27
C GLN A 115 4.48 14.83 26.44
N PRO A 116 4.18 13.84 27.31
CA PRO A 116 2.83 13.30 27.44
C PRO A 116 1.74 14.34 27.66
N ASP A 117 1.94 15.28 28.57
CA ASP A 117 0.96 16.34 28.86
C ASP A 117 0.77 17.31 27.69
N GLU A 118 1.84 17.65 26.97
CA GLU A 118 1.81 18.48 25.77
C GLU A 118 1.04 17.77 24.63
N ALA A 119 1.29 16.48 24.46
CA ALA A 119 0.60 15.66 23.46
C ALA A 119 -0.90 15.56 23.76
N ALA A 120 -1.27 15.27 25.01
CA ALA A 120 -2.67 15.21 25.43
C ALA A 120 -3.40 16.55 25.32
N ALA A 121 -2.70 17.66 25.62
CA ALA A 121 -3.26 19.00 25.44
C ALA A 121 -3.52 19.33 23.95
N ARG A 122 -2.65 18.88 23.06
CA ARG A 122 -2.78 19.12 21.61
C ARG A 122 -3.74 18.14 20.93
N TRP A 123 -3.77 16.90 21.38
CA TRP A 123 -4.63 15.82 20.88
C TRP A 123 -5.42 15.19 22.04
N PRO A 124 -6.61 15.71 22.36
CA PRO A 124 -7.38 15.29 23.54
C PRO A 124 -7.84 13.83 23.57
N PHE A 125 -7.68 13.11 22.46
CA PHE A 125 -7.93 11.66 22.41
C PHE A 125 -6.76 10.82 22.94
N LEU A 126 -5.61 11.44 23.27
CA LEU A 126 -4.48 10.77 23.90
C LEU A 126 -4.59 10.85 25.41
N ASP A 127 -4.26 9.76 26.09
CA ASP A 127 -4.13 9.70 27.54
C ASP A 127 -2.64 9.86 27.91
N ALA A 128 -2.31 10.97 28.60
CA ALA A 128 -0.94 11.25 29.01
C ALA A 128 -0.33 10.15 29.92
N GLY A 129 -1.18 9.43 30.69
CA GLY A 129 -0.74 8.34 31.55
C GLY A 129 -0.34 7.07 30.81
N GLU A 130 -0.77 6.93 29.55
CA GLU A 130 -0.58 5.73 28.73
C GLU A 130 0.52 5.88 27.68
N ILE A 131 1.16 7.05 27.58
CA ILE A 131 2.18 7.35 26.59
C ILE A 131 3.49 7.81 27.22
N ARG A 132 4.62 7.52 26.58
CA ARG A 132 5.94 8.01 26.98
C ARG A 132 6.27 9.36 26.33
N TYR A 133 5.91 9.50 25.08
CA TYR A 133 6.01 10.72 24.28
C TYR A 133 5.22 10.53 22.98
N ALA A 134 4.98 11.64 22.30
CA ALA A 134 4.49 11.62 20.92
C ALA A 134 5.41 12.46 20.02
N TYR A 135 5.35 12.23 18.73
CA TYR A 135 5.97 13.12 17.75
C TYR A 135 5.09 13.24 16.50
N ALA A 136 5.13 14.42 15.91
CA ALA A 136 4.46 14.70 14.66
C ALA A 136 5.47 15.08 13.58
N SER A 137 5.23 14.67 12.34
CA SER A 137 6.03 15.07 11.19
C SER A 137 5.11 15.53 10.06
N PRO A 138 5.45 16.63 9.36
CA PRO A 138 4.72 17.07 8.18
C PRO A 138 4.97 16.18 6.96
N GLU A 139 6.04 15.36 6.99
CA GLU A 139 6.48 14.49 5.89
C GLU A 139 5.65 13.20 5.82
N GLY A 140 4.37 13.34 5.48
CA GLY A 140 3.44 12.23 5.38
C GLY A 140 2.02 12.68 5.14
N GLY A 141 1.09 11.73 5.25
CA GLY A 141 -0.32 12.00 5.10
C GLY A 141 -1.16 10.76 4.83
N ALA A 142 -2.40 10.98 4.45
CA ALA A 142 -3.34 9.92 4.13
C ALA A 142 -3.53 9.77 2.61
N LEU A 143 -3.27 8.58 2.09
CA LEU A 143 -3.60 8.18 0.71
C LEU A 143 -5.03 7.64 0.67
N HIS A 144 -5.91 8.24 -0.11
CA HIS A 144 -7.31 7.82 -0.25
C HIS A 144 -7.42 6.56 -1.13
N CYS A 145 -7.17 5.40 -0.55
CA CYS A 145 -6.95 4.12 -1.26
C CYS A 145 -8.06 3.75 -2.24
N ARG A 146 -9.33 3.87 -1.85
CA ARG A 146 -10.46 3.54 -2.73
C ARG A 146 -10.57 4.48 -3.93
N ARG A 147 -10.28 5.77 -3.74
CA ARG A 147 -10.28 6.76 -4.84
C ARG A 147 -9.13 6.48 -5.79
N ILE A 148 -7.95 6.20 -5.26
CA ILE A 148 -6.78 5.81 -6.06
C ILE A 148 -7.09 4.59 -6.91
N ALA A 149 -7.62 3.53 -6.29
CA ALA A 149 -7.94 2.29 -7.00
C ALA A 149 -9.01 2.47 -8.07
N ALA A 150 -10.03 3.32 -7.81
CA ALA A 150 -11.08 3.62 -8.77
C ALA A 150 -10.54 4.41 -9.98
N ASP A 151 -9.73 5.45 -9.74
CA ASP A 151 -9.17 6.25 -10.82
C ASP A 151 -8.11 5.47 -11.61
N LEU A 152 -7.29 4.63 -10.95
CA LEU A 152 -6.38 3.69 -11.62
C LEU A 152 -7.14 2.72 -12.52
N LEU A 153 -8.24 2.15 -12.04
CA LEU A 153 -9.09 1.26 -12.85
C LEU A 153 -9.64 1.98 -14.10
N GLY A 154 -10.09 3.24 -13.94
CA GLY A 154 -10.52 4.07 -15.06
C GLY A 154 -9.41 4.28 -16.08
N TRP A 155 -8.26 4.75 -15.60
CA TRP A 155 -7.08 4.99 -16.44
C TRP A 155 -6.62 3.75 -17.20
N LEU A 156 -6.56 2.59 -16.52
CA LEU A 156 -6.18 1.32 -17.15
C LEU A 156 -7.13 0.94 -18.27
N ARG A 157 -8.43 1.08 -18.06
CA ARG A 157 -9.45 0.82 -19.09
C ARG A 157 -9.33 1.76 -20.28
N ASP A 158 -9.09 3.04 -20.04
CA ASP A 158 -8.89 4.04 -21.08
C ASP A 158 -7.61 3.76 -21.91
N LYS A 159 -6.62 3.09 -21.32
CA LYS A 159 -5.41 2.59 -22.00
C LYS A 159 -5.61 1.24 -22.69
N GLY A 160 -6.81 0.66 -22.65
CA GLY A 160 -7.12 -0.61 -23.29
C GLY A 160 -6.66 -1.85 -22.52
N VAL A 161 -6.32 -1.70 -21.23
CA VAL A 161 -5.96 -2.85 -20.37
C VAL A 161 -7.21 -3.69 -20.09
N ASP A 162 -7.11 -5.02 -20.29
CA ASP A 162 -8.16 -5.96 -19.96
C ASP A 162 -8.20 -6.21 -18.45
N VAL A 163 -9.19 -5.64 -17.77
CA VAL A 163 -9.33 -5.76 -16.31
C VAL A 163 -10.56 -6.59 -15.96
N ARG A 164 -10.33 -7.78 -15.45
CA ARG A 164 -11.35 -8.79 -15.12
C ARG A 164 -11.52 -8.91 -13.61
N ALA A 165 -12.59 -8.30 -13.10
CA ALA A 165 -13.06 -8.53 -11.73
C ALA A 165 -13.77 -9.90 -11.65
N HIS A 166 -13.93 -10.41 -10.42
CA HIS A 166 -14.57 -11.70 -10.13
C HIS A 166 -13.95 -12.88 -10.89
N THR A 167 -12.65 -12.81 -11.20
CA THR A 167 -11.87 -13.83 -11.89
C THR A 167 -10.88 -14.44 -10.91
N HIS A 168 -11.21 -15.62 -10.39
CA HIS A 168 -10.43 -16.27 -9.35
C HIS A 168 -9.33 -17.17 -9.96
N VAL A 169 -8.08 -16.81 -9.69
CA VAL A 169 -6.90 -17.60 -10.05
C VAL A 169 -6.63 -18.65 -8.97
N VAL A 170 -6.50 -19.91 -9.37
CA VAL A 170 -6.27 -21.04 -8.45
C VAL A 170 -4.84 -21.57 -8.53
N ALA A 171 -4.14 -21.39 -9.65
CA ALA A 171 -2.73 -21.78 -9.80
C ALA A 171 -2.03 -20.94 -10.88
N VAL A 172 -0.71 -20.85 -10.77
CA VAL A 172 0.17 -20.20 -11.75
C VAL A 172 1.38 -21.06 -11.96
N ASP A 173 1.66 -21.42 -13.21
CA ASP A 173 2.85 -22.16 -13.58
C ASP A 173 3.35 -21.76 -14.99
N LYS A 174 4.67 -21.63 -15.16
CA LYS A 174 5.37 -21.43 -16.44
C LYS A 174 4.66 -20.52 -17.46
N GLY A 175 4.04 -19.44 -16.98
CA GLY A 175 3.32 -18.48 -17.84
C GLY A 175 1.84 -18.81 -18.04
N ASN A 176 1.33 -19.90 -17.49
CA ASN A 176 -0.08 -20.23 -17.46
C ASN A 176 -0.72 -19.77 -16.14
N VAL A 177 -1.94 -19.27 -16.25
CA VAL A 177 -2.78 -18.86 -15.12
C VAL A 177 -4.07 -19.65 -15.19
N HIS A 178 -4.28 -20.53 -14.20
CA HIS A 178 -5.45 -21.40 -14.12
C HIS A 178 -6.55 -20.73 -13.32
N LEU A 179 -7.74 -20.67 -13.87
CA LEU A 179 -8.91 -20.05 -13.27
C LEU A 179 -9.81 -21.09 -12.59
N ALA A 180 -10.59 -20.65 -11.63
CA ALA A 180 -11.49 -21.52 -10.87
C ALA A 180 -12.65 -22.12 -11.70
N ASP A 181 -12.99 -21.53 -12.84
CA ASP A 181 -13.98 -22.03 -13.81
C ASP A 181 -13.43 -23.12 -14.74
N GLY A 182 -12.13 -23.41 -14.67
CA GLY A 182 -11.43 -24.40 -15.47
C GLY A 182 -10.67 -23.83 -16.67
N ASP A 183 -10.85 -22.55 -16.97
CA ASP A 183 -10.11 -21.89 -18.05
C ASP A 183 -8.64 -21.70 -17.71
N THR A 184 -7.81 -21.61 -18.74
CA THR A 184 -6.39 -21.31 -18.62
C THR A 184 -6.02 -20.16 -19.55
N LEU A 185 -5.41 -19.13 -18.98
CA LEU A 185 -4.83 -18.02 -19.73
C LEU A 185 -3.32 -18.19 -19.80
N THR A 186 -2.72 -17.81 -20.94
CA THR A 186 -1.28 -17.88 -21.14
C THR A 186 -0.71 -16.50 -21.46
N ALA A 187 0.43 -16.16 -20.85
CA ALA A 187 1.14 -14.93 -21.13
C ALA A 187 2.66 -15.14 -21.12
N GLN A 188 3.39 -14.22 -21.74
CA GLN A 188 4.86 -14.23 -21.74
C GLN A 188 5.44 -14.03 -20.35
N LYS A 189 4.73 -13.29 -19.49
CA LYS A 189 5.07 -13.07 -18.08
C LYS A 189 3.80 -13.01 -17.23
N VAL A 190 3.93 -13.50 -16.01
CA VAL A 190 2.89 -13.39 -14.97
C VAL A 190 3.50 -12.66 -13.78
N VAL A 191 2.83 -11.62 -13.31
CA VAL A 191 3.20 -10.88 -12.09
C VAL A 191 2.14 -11.17 -11.04
N VAL A 192 2.53 -11.76 -9.92
CA VAL A 192 1.59 -12.14 -8.86
C VAL A 192 1.59 -11.08 -7.76
N CYS A 193 0.48 -10.35 -7.66
CA CYS A 193 0.23 -9.30 -6.67
C CYS A 193 -0.93 -9.69 -5.73
N ALA A 194 -0.99 -10.98 -5.34
CA ALA A 194 -2.11 -11.56 -4.61
C ALA A 194 -2.17 -11.19 -3.11
N GLY A 195 -1.29 -10.28 -2.62
CA GLY A 195 -1.29 -9.84 -1.23
C GLY A 195 -1.24 -11.01 -0.25
N ALA A 196 -2.08 -10.99 0.76
CA ALA A 196 -2.15 -12.05 1.79
C ALA A 196 -2.56 -13.43 1.24
N TRP A 197 -3.11 -13.50 0.02
CA TRP A 197 -3.50 -14.78 -0.62
C TRP A 197 -2.35 -15.45 -1.38
N VAL A 198 -1.16 -14.84 -1.43
CA VAL A 198 -0.01 -15.40 -2.17
C VAL A 198 0.37 -16.80 -1.71
N THR A 199 0.24 -17.12 -0.42
CA THR A 199 0.53 -18.44 0.13
C THR A 199 -0.46 -19.54 -0.30
N ARG A 200 -1.63 -19.16 -0.83
CA ARG A 200 -2.57 -20.10 -1.43
C ARG A 200 -2.16 -20.51 -2.85
N LEU A 201 -1.56 -19.58 -3.59
CA LEU A 201 -1.02 -19.82 -4.92
C LEU A 201 0.36 -20.52 -4.87
N PHE A 202 1.14 -20.18 -3.85
CA PHE A 202 2.49 -20.71 -3.63
C PHE A 202 2.64 -21.19 -2.17
N PRO A 203 2.16 -22.41 -1.85
CA PRO A 203 2.19 -22.93 -0.47
C PRO A 203 3.59 -22.99 0.14
N ASP A 204 4.63 -23.18 -0.68
CA ASP A 204 6.02 -23.24 -0.23
C ASP A 204 6.48 -21.92 0.43
N LEU A 205 5.82 -20.79 0.13
CA LEU A 205 6.09 -19.52 0.77
C LEU A 205 5.53 -19.41 2.20
N ALA A 206 4.62 -20.29 2.61
CA ALA A 206 3.98 -20.23 3.92
C ALA A 206 4.96 -20.37 5.09
N GLY A 207 6.09 -21.06 4.87
CA GLY A 207 7.17 -21.18 5.86
C GLY A 207 8.03 -19.91 6.04
N SER A 208 7.98 -19.00 5.07
CA SER A 208 8.78 -17.77 5.04
C SER A 208 7.97 -16.48 5.18
N LEU A 209 6.65 -16.57 5.05
CA LEU A 209 5.75 -15.42 5.10
C LEU A 209 4.74 -15.55 6.24
N ALA A 210 4.74 -14.58 7.15
CA ALA A 210 3.70 -14.44 8.16
C ALA A 210 2.69 -13.37 7.71
N VAL A 211 1.40 -13.71 7.76
CA VAL A 211 0.31 -12.78 7.44
C VAL A 211 -0.26 -12.25 8.73
N TYR A 212 -0.13 -10.95 8.95
CA TYR A 212 -0.72 -10.26 10.09
C TYR A 212 -1.99 -9.53 9.69
N ARG A 213 -2.93 -9.47 10.63
CA ARG A 213 -4.11 -8.62 10.51
C ARG A 213 -3.88 -7.36 11.33
N THR A 214 -3.96 -6.20 10.69
CA THR A 214 -3.95 -4.90 11.36
C THR A 214 -5.36 -4.33 11.39
N ALA A 215 -5.69 -3.62 12.47
CA ALA A 215 -6.94 -2.87 12.57
C ALA A 215 -6.67 -1.39 12.31
N VAL A 216 -7.58 -0.75 11.59
CA VAL A 216 -7.63 0.71 11.44
C VAL A 216 -8.89 1.18 12.13
N VAL A 217 -8.74 2.15 13.03
CA VAL A 217 -9.86 2.79 13.74
C VAL A 217 -10.00 4.20 13.18
N TYR A 218 -11.20 4.54 12.75
CA TYR A 218 -11.56 5.88 12.31
C TYR A 218 -12.24 6.58 13.48
N LEU A 219 -11.65 7.68 13.92
CA LEU A 219 -12.23 8.52 14.97
C LEU A 219 -13.05 9.63 14.32
N GLU A 220 -14.18 9.96 14.90
CA GLU A 220 -14.91 11.17 14.55
C GLU A 220 -14.13 12.40 15.04
N PRO A 221 -14.10 13.50 14.26
CA PRO A 221 -13.39 14.71 14.61
C PRO A 221 -14.01 15.43 15.83
#